data_7500149ed287a5b35049110c44571dc2
#
_entry.id   7500149ed287a5b35049110c44571dc2
#
_cell.length_a   1.000
_cell.length_b   1.000
_cell.length_c   1.000
_cell.angle_alpha   90.00
_cell.angle_beta   90.00
_cell.angle_gamma   90.00
#
_symmetry.space_group_name_H-M   'P 1'
#
loop_
_entity.id
_entity.type
_entity.pdbx_description
1 polymer ?
#
loop_
_entity_poly.entity_id
_entity_poly.type
_entity_poly.pdbx_seq_one_letter_code
_entity_poly.pdbx_strand_id
1 'polypeptide(L)'
;MTKKNTSRLGLRQSVGVLGLAVVVVATSSGPRAAVDLPMAEPESVGMSSERLQRVDEYFQRFVDDNQIVGAVTLIARKGQVVHHTALGWKYKEENISMSTDTIFGLASMTKPIVSTALMMLFEEGRFRLDDPISDWIPEYADHMVRISDG
;
A
#
# COMPACT_ATOMS: atom_id res chain seq x y z
N MET A 1 -14.81 -21.12 -89.24
CA MET A 1 -15.04 -21.35 -87.76
C MET A 1 -14.04 -20.57 -86.97
N THR A 2 -14.42 -19.40 -86.48
CA THR A 2 -13.52 -18.47 -85.84
C THR A 2 -14.08 -18.10 -84.45
N LYS A 3 -13.43 -18.58 -83.41
CA LYS A 3 -13.77 -18.21 -82.04
C LYS A 3 -13.12 -16.88 -81.62
N LYS A 4 -13.95 -15.89 -81.38
CA LYS A 4 -13.51 -14.61 -80.73
C LYS A 4 -13.26 -14.83 -79.23
N ASN A 5 -12.05 -14.51 -78.82
CA ASN A 5 -11.66 -14.47 -77.42
C ASN A 5 -11.83 -13.03 -76.89
N THR A 6 -12.76 -12.80 -76.00
CA THR A 6 -12.91 -11.49 -75.29
C THR A 6 -12.29 -11.56 -73.91
N SER A 7 -11.10 -10.96 -73.79
CA SER A 7 -10.46 -10.74 -72.51
C SER A 7 -11.19 -9.63 -71.74
N ARG A 8 -11.78 -9.99 -70.60
CA ARG A 8 -12.28 -9.02 -69.61
C ARG A 8 -11.16 -8.68 -68.67
N LEU A 9 -10.74 -7.42 -68.71
CA LEU A 9 -9.87 -6.81 -67.73
C LEU A 9 -10.65 -6.66 -66.41
N GLY A 10 -10.31 -7.44 -65.41
CA GLY A 10 -10.86 -7.31 -64.06
C GLY A 10 -10.05 -6.28 -63.29
N LEU A 11 -10.65 -5.14 -63.02
CA LEU A 11 -10.09 -4.09 -62.15
C LEU A 11 -10.15 -4.60 -60.70
N ARG A 12 -9.02 -5.05 -60.14
CA ARG A 12 -8.90 -5.36 -58.73
C ARG A 12 -8.80 -4.04 -57.93
N GLN A 13 -9.84 -3.66 -57.23
CA GLN A 13 -9.82 -2.64 -56.20
C GLN A 13 -9.08 -3.21 -55.01
N SER A 14 -7.89 -2.67 -54.72
CA SER A 14 -7.16 -2.90 -53.49
C SER A 14 -7.81 -2.10 -52.39
N VAL A 15 -8.56 -2.72 -51.52
CA VAL A 15 -9.02 -2.14 -50.26
C VAL A 15 -7.84 -2.10 -49.32
N GLY A 16 -7.20 -0.95 -49.17
CA GLY A 16 -6.17 -0.72 -48.18
C GLY A 16 -6.79 -0.78 -46.78
N VAL A 17 -6.47 -1.82 -46.03
CA VAL A 17 -6.77 -1.90 -44.61
C VAL A 17 -5.80 -0.98 -43.91
N LEU A 18 -6.31 0.19 -43.48
CA LEU A 18 -5.55 1.12 -42.61
C LEU A 18 -5.46 0.49 -41.22
N GLY A 19 -4.37 -0.20 -40.95
CA GLY A 19 -4.09 -0.75 -39.61
C GLY A 19 -3.87 0.38 -38.61
N LEU A 20 -4.82 0.56 -37.72
CA LEU A 20 -4.66 1.47 -36.56
C LEU A 20 -3.67 0.80 -35.59
N ALA A 21 -2.41 1.22 -35.62
CA ALA A 21 -1.42 0.82 -34.64
C ALA A 21 -1.74 1.50 -33.30
N VAL A 22 -2.34 0.79 -32.38
CA VAL A 22 -2.49 1.23 -30.99
C VAL A 22 -1.12 1.09 -30.33
N VAL A 23 -0.41 2.19 -30.19
CA VAL A 23 0.82 2.24 -29.38
C VAL A 23 0.40 2.27 -27.91
N VAL A 24 0.41 1.12 -27.25
CA VAL A 24 0.31 1.04 -25.81
C VAL A 24 1.65 1.50 -25.22
N VAL A 25 1.71 2.76 -24.80
CA VAL A 25 2.83 3.25 -24.01
C VAL A 25 2.67 2.65 -22.61
N ALA A 26 3.32 1.50 -22.37
CA ALA A 26 3.49 0.98 -21.03
C ALA A 26 4.41 1.93 -20.26
N THR A 27 3.83 2.85 -19.50
CA THR A 27 4.58 3.60 -18.49
C THR A 27 4.95 2.60 -17.40
N SER A 28 6.17 2.06 -17.47
CA SER A 28 6.76 1.31 -16.36
C SER A 28 6.95 2.29 -15.20
N SER A 29 5.99 2.32 -14.27
CA SER A 29 6.22 2.90 -12.97
C SER A 29 7.21 1.95 -12.27
N GLY A 30 8.50 2.29 -12.35
CA GLY A 30 9.52 1.65 -11.52
C GLY A 30 9.14 1.77 -10.03
N PRO A 31 9.78 0.98 -9.13
CA PRO A 31 9.49 1.08 -7.70
C PRO A 31 9.64 2.55 -7.29
N ARG A 32 8.53 3.13 -6.86
CA ARG A 32 8.50 4.51 -6.36
C ARG A 32 9.36 4.50 -5.11
N ALA A 33 10.49 5.20 -5.13
CA ALA A 33 11.30 5.38 -3.94
C ALA A 33 10.38 5.81 -2.79
N ALA A 34 10.56 5.22 -1.61
CA ALA A 34 9.83 5.64 -0.43
C ALA A 34 10.00 7.16 -0.31
N VAL A 35 8.91 7.90 -0.44
CA VAL A 35 8.94 9.35 -0.27
C VAL A 35 8.93 9.59 1.24
N ASP A 36 10.08 9.96 1.79
CA ASP A 36 10.12 10.43 3.16
C ASP A 36 9.21 11.65 3.28
N LEU A 37 8.28 11.60 4.21
CA LEU A 37 7.42 12.74 4.48
C LEU A 37 8.29 13.86 5.07
N PRO A 38 8.24 15.09 4.51
CA PRO A 38 9.03 16.19 5.02
C PRO A 38 8.56 16.58 6.42
N MET A 39 9.50 16.98 7.28
CA MET A 39 9.20 17.63 8.54
C MET A 39 8.71 19.06 8.32
N ALA A 40 7.76 19.50 9.11
CA ALA A 40 7.24 20.86 9.07
C ALA A 40 6.85 21.36 10.45
N GLU A 41 6.83 22.68 10.61
CA GLU A 41 6.31 23.31 11.82
C GLU A 41 4.79 23.04 11.93
N PRO A 42 4.29 22.62 13.10
CA PRO A 42 2.88 22.29 13.30
C PRO A 42 1.93 23.40 12.85
N GLU A 43 2.27 24.64 13.13
CA GLU A 43 1.46 25.81 12.80
C GLU A 43 1.27 25.99 11.30
N SER A 44 2.24 25.59 10.49
CA SER A 44 2.18 25.69 9.01
C SER A 44 1.07 24.85 8.42
N VAL A 45 0.68 23.77 9.09
CA VAL A 45 -0.40 22.87 8.67
C VAL A 45 -1.67 23.04 9.53
N GLY A 46 -1.70 24.04 10.43
CA GLY A 46 -2.84 24.35 11.29
C GLY A 46 -2.96 23.41 12.49
N MET A 47 -1.84 23.00 13.05
CA MET A 47 -1.72 22.31 14.34
C MET A 47 -0.98 23.21 15.33
N SER A 48 -1.10 22.93 16.62
CA SER A 48 -0.44 23.69 17.69
C SER A 48 0.69 22.86 18.28
N SER A 49 1.91 23.39 18.23
CA SER A 49 3.08 22.79 18.87
C SER A 49 2.88 22.61 20.37
N GLU A 50 2.28 23.60 21.06
CA GLU A 50 1.94 23.51 22.48
C GLU A 50 1.01 22.32 22.79
N ARG A 51 0.01 22.08 21.91
CA ARG A 51 -0.90 20.93 22.08
C ARG A 51 -0.21 19.59 21.80
N LEU A 52 0.73 19.56 20.87
CA LEU A 52 1.50 18.35 20.56
C LEU A 52 2.41 17.96 21.72
N GLN A 53 2.97 18.91 22.46
CA GLN A 53 3.74 18.61 23.69
C GLN A 53 2.96 17.80 24.72
N ARG A 54 1.63 17.99 24.78
CA ARG A 54 0.76 17.20 25.69
C ARG A 54 0.76 15.70 25.35
N VAL A 55 1.06 15.35 24.11
CA VAL A 55 1.21 13.94 23.69
C VAL A 55 2.45 13.36 24.37
N ASP A 56 3.56 14.08 24.35
CA ASP A 56 4.81 13.64 25.00
C ASP A 56 4.64 13.56 26.51
N GLU A 57 4.05 14.57 27.13
CA GLU A 57 3.76 14.59 28.58
C GLU A 57 2.82 13.44 28.97
N TYR A 58 1.86 13.09 28.12
CA TYR A 58 0.94 12.00 28.39
C TYR A 58 1.67 10.67 28.41
N PHE A 59 2.45 10.34 27.37
CA PHE A 59 3.19 9.09 27.29
C PHE A 59 4.35 9.03 28.28
N GLN A 60 4.99 10.15 28.58
CA GLN A 60 6.07 10.21 29.57
C GLN A 60 5.57 9.74 30.95
N ARG A 61 4.36 10.14 31.37
CA ARG A 61 3.77 9.66 32.63
C ARG A 61 3.63 8.14 32.67
N PHE A 62 3.22 7.49 31.56
CA PHE A 62 3.15 6.04 31.52
C PHE A 62 4.52 5.36 31.63
N VAL A 63 5.56 6.00 31.09
CA VAL A 63 6.95 5.54 31.25
C VAL A 63 7.41 5.70 32.70
N ASP A 64 7.16 6.86 33.31
CA ASP A 64 7.57 7.18 34.68
C ASP A 64 6.87 6.26 35.69
N ASP A 65 5.59 5.97 35.46
CA ASP A 65 4.78 5.04 36.27
C ASP A 65 5.08 3.55 35.98
N ASN A 66 6.05 3.26 35.08
CA ASN A 66 6.40 1.90 34.63
C ASN A 66 5.23 1.11 34.02
N GLN A 67 4.23 1.78 33.46
CA GLN A 67 3.12 1.14 32.77
C GLN A 67 3.52 0.71 31.34
N ILE A 68 4.44 1.44 30.71
CA ILE A 68 5.08 1.08 29.45
C ILE A 68 6.60 1.29 29.58
N VAL A 69 7.37 0.54 28.82
CA VAL A 69 8.83 0.67 28.78
C VAL A 69 9.24 1.91 28.01
N GLY A 70 8.58 2.17 26.89
CA GLY A 70 8.82 3.33 26.04
C GLY A 70 7.81 3.40 24.90
N ALA A 71 7.84 4.50 24.16
CA ALA A 71 6.94 4.76 23.05
C ALA A 71 7.64 5.56 21.95
N VAL A 72 7.17 5.39 20.72
CA VAL A 72 7.44 6.31 19.62
C VAL A 72 6.12 6.84 19.12
N THR A 73 5.99 8.16 19.05
CA THR A 73 4.80 8.84 18.53
C THR A 73 5.14 9.54 17.22
N LEU A 74 4.25 9.43 16.23
CA LEU A 74 4.36 10.13 14.96
C LEU A 74 3.02 10.72 14.58
N ILE A 75 2.99 12.02 14.26
CA ILE A 75 1.80 12.70 13.75
C ILE A 75 2.17 13.40 12.44
N ALA A 76 1.36 13.13 11.40
CA ALA A 76 1.50 13.78 10.12
C ALA A 76 0.18 14.45 9.72
N ARG A 77 0.26 15.60 9.05
CA ARG A 77 -0.88 16.31 8.51
C ARG A 77 -0.54 16.94 7.17
N LYS A 78 -1.44 16.87 6.21
CA LYS A 78 -1.24 17.40 4.83
C LYS A 78 0.04 16.88 4.17
N GLY A 79 0.40 15.60 4.41
CA GLY A 79 1.59 14.99 3.86
C GLY A 79 2.91 15.45 4.48
N GLN A 80 2.87 16.09 5.66
CA GLN A 80 4.05 16.55 6.40
C GLN A 80 4.04 16.02 7.83
N VAL A 81 5.20 15.57 8.33
CA VAL A 81 5.37 15.14 9.71
C VAL A 81 5.54 16.40 10.57
N VAL A 82 4.72 16.52 11.59
CA VAL A 82 4.72 17.66 12.52
C VAL A 82 5.09 17.28 13.94
N HIS A 83 5.20 15.99 14.22
CA HIS A 83 5.60 15.46 15.51
C HIS A 83 6.16 14.06 15.31
N HIS A 84 7.36 13.80 15.83
CA HIS A 84 8.00 12.49 15.80
C HIS A 84 8.97 12.40 16.98
N THR A 85 8.53 11.75 18.05
CA THR A 85 9.23 11.74 19.34
C THR A 85 9.38 10.31 19.85
N ALA A 86 10.50 10.02 20.48
CA ALA A 86 10.77 8.78 21.18
C ALA A 86 10.91 9.06 22.68
N LEU A 87 10.25 8.25 23.52
CA LEU A 87 10.18 8.40 24.96
C LEU A 87 10.53 7.08 25.65
N GLY A 88 11.24 7.16 26.79
CA GLY A 88 11.58 5.99 27.59
C GLY A 88 12.68 5.12 26.99
N TRP A 89 12.53 3.80 27.12
CA TRP A 89 13.58 2.83 26.87
C TRP A 89 13.21 1.84 25.76
N LYS A 90 14.18 1.50 24.94
CA LYS A 90 14.12 0.32 24.06
C LYS A 90 14.40 -0.94 24.85
N TYR A 91 15.45 -0.92 25.67
CA TYR A 91 15.82 -1.98 26.63
C TYR A 91 16.15 -1.29 27.97
N LYS A 92 15.24 -1.38 28.92
CA LYS A 92 15.35 -0.68 30.22
C LYS A 92 16.48 -1.24 31.08
N GLU A 93 16.63 -2.57 31.08
CA GLU A 93 17.64 -3.29 31.84
C GLU A 93 19.07 -2.95 31.38
N GLU A 94 19.22 -2.59 30.11
CA GLU A 94 20.50 -2.24 29.49
C GLU A 94 20.71 -0.72 29.40
N ASN A 95 19.77 0.08 29.90
CA ASN A 95 19.75 1.54 29.79
C ASN A 95 19.85 2.05 28.34
N ILE A 96 19.28 1.30 27.39
CA ILE A 96 19.23 1.71 25.99
C ILE A 96 17.94 2.52 25.76
N SER A 97 18.10 3.82 25.47
CA SER A 97 16.99 4.73 25.22
C SER A 97 16.19 4.33 23.97
N MET A 98 14.91 4.67 23.97
CA MET A 98 14.06 4.57 22.78
C MET A 98 14.57 5.53 21.70
N SER A 99 14.44 5.14 20.45
CA SER A 99 14.78 5.94 19.28
C SER A 99 13.62 5.94 18.29
N THR A 100 13.49 6.99 17.50
CA THR A 100 12.41 7.12 16.50
C THR A 100 12.49 6.11 15.39
N ASP A 101 13.65 5.47 15.16
CA ASP A 101 13.89 4.39 14.22
C ASP A 101 13.78 2.98 14.84
N THR A 102 13.34 2.88 16.10
CA THR A 102 13.16 1.58 16.76
C THR A 102 12.12 0.73 16.04
N ILE A 103 12.47 -0.52 15.77
CA ILE A 103 11.57 -1.49 15.12
C ILE A 103 10.62 -2.08 16.16
N PHE A 104 9.32 -2.05 15.86
CA PHE A 104 8.26 -2.62 16.68
C PHE A 104 7.60 -3.80 16.01
N GLY A 105 7.17 -4.78 16.80
CA GLY A 105 6.31 -5.86 16.33
C GLY A 105 4.87 -5.34 16.14
N LEU A 106 4.35 -5.42 14.93
CA LEU A 106 3.03 -4.86 14.59
C LEU A 106 1.85 -5.77 14.98
N ALA A 107 2.10 -7.06 15.21
CA ALA A 107 1.04 -8.03 15.51
C ALA A 107 -0.15 -7.89 14.53
N SER A 108 -1.39 -7.73 15.03
CA SER A 108 -2.58 -7.61 14.18
C SER A 108 -2.64 -6.35 13.31
N MET A 109 -1.82 -5.34 13.57
CA MET A 109 -1.69 -4.18 12.69
C MET A 109 -1.06 -4.53 11.32
N THR A 110 -0.50 -5.74 11.18
CA THR A 110 -0.09 -6.30 9.89
C THR A 110 -1.29 -6.50 8.95
N LYS A 111 -2.50 -6.80 9.48
CA LYS A 111 -3.70 -7.08 8.67
C LYS A 111 -4.05 -5.97 7.69
N PRO A 112 -4.23 -4.71 8.11
CA PRO A 112 -4.56 -3.64 7.16
C PRO A 112 -3.47 -3.44 6.09
N ILE A 113 -2.20 -3.64 6.41
CA ILE A 113 -1.10 -3.53 5.45
C ILE A 113 -1.22 -4.60 4.36
N VAL A 114 -1.40 -5.88 4.77
CA VAL A 114 -1.57 -7.00 3.84
C VAL A 114 -2.87 -6.86 3.05
N SER A 115 -3.97 -6.44 3.71
CA SER A 115 -5.24 -6.21 3.03
C SER A 115 -5.15 -5.11 1.96
N THR A 116 -4.40 -4.04 2.22
CA THR A 116 -4.16 -2.98 1.24
C THR A 116 -3.41 -3.53 0.03
N ALA A 117 -2.38 -4.34 0.23
CA ALA A 117 -1.65 -4.99 -0.86
C ALA A 117 -2.56 -5.91 -1.69
N LEU A 118 -3.45 -6.68 -1.04
CA LEU A 118 -4.44 -7.49 -1.74
C LEU A 118 -5.42 -6.63 -2.54
N MET A 119 -5.89 -5.50 -1.98
CA MET A 119 -6.80 -4.60 -2.70
C MET A 119 -6.15 -3.96 -3.93
N MET A 120 -4.84 -3.77 -3.95
CA MET A 120 -4.12 -3.35 -5.16
C MET A 120 -4.22 -4.42 -6.27
N LEU A 121 -4.11 -5.69 -5.93
CA LEU A 121 -4.30 -6.79 -6.88
C LEU A 121 -5.76 -6.92 -7.32
N PHE A 122 -6.71 -6.62 -6.45
CA PHE A 122 -8.13 -6.54 -6.78
C PHE A 122 -8.41 -5.43 -7.81
N GLU A 123 -7.83 -4.24 -7.64
CA GLU A 123 -7.94 -3.13 -8.60
C GLU A 123 -7.35 -3.50 -9.97
N GLU A 124 -6.33 -4.36 -10.02
CA GLU A 124 -5.76 -4.93 -11.24
C GLU A 124 -6.63 -6.05 -11.86
N GLY A 125 -7.75 -6.41 -11.23
CA GLY A 125 -8.63 -7.48 -11.70
C GLY A 125 -8.01 -8.89 -11.59
N ARG A 126 -7.06 -9.10 -10.66
CA ARG A 126 -6.38 -10.38 -10.47
C ARG A 126 -7.26 -11.42 -9.79
N PHE A 127 -8.19 -10.99 -8.96
CA PHE A 127 -9.13 -11.84 -8.25
C PHE A 127 -10.42 -11.07 -7.94
N ARG A 128 -11.45 -11.80 -7.53
CA ARG A 128 -12.70 -11.24 -7.02
C ARG A 128 -12.79 -11.49 -5.51
N LEU A 129 -13.55 -10.66 -4.80
CA LEU A 129 -13.70 -10.82 -3.34
C LEU A 129 -14.49 -12.09 -2.94
N ASP A 130 -15.24 -12.66 -3.87
CA ASP A 130 -16.01 -13.89 -3.71
C ASP A 130 -15.29 -15.15 -4.24
N ASP A 131 -14.09 -15.01 -4.80
CA ASP A 131 -13.28 -16.15 -5.21
C ASP A 131 -12.81 -16.96 -4.01
N PRO A 132 -12.89 -18.30 -4.04
CA PRO A 132 -12.40 -19.11 -2.94
C PRO A 132 -10.87 -19.06 -2.83
N ILE A 133 -10.37 -19.00 -1.61
CA ILE A 133 -8.91 -18.98 -1.34
C ILE A 133 -8.22 -20.22 -1.93
N SER A 134 -8.94 -21.36 -2.00
CA SER A 134 -8.43 -22.61 -2.58
C SER A 134 -8.02 -22.52 -4.04
N ASP A 135 -8.46 -21.50 -4.77
CA ASP A 135 -8.04 -21.29 -6.17
C ASP A 135 -6.56 -20.88 -6.27
N TRP A 136 -6.03 -20.29 -5.20
CA TRP A 136 -4.62 -19.89 -5.08
C TRP A 136 -3.82 -20.77 -4.11
N ILE A 137 -4.48 -21.26 -3.05
CA ILE A 137 -3.85 -22.07 -2.00
C ILE A 137 -4.70 -23.34 -1.84
N PRO A 138 -4.45 -24.40 -2.66
CA PRO A 138 -5.27 -25.62 -2.67
C PRO A 138 -5.43 -26.30 -1.33
N GLU A 139 -4.47 -26.10 -0.40
CA GLU A 139 -4.51 -26.66 0.94
C GLU A 139 -5.70 -26.14 1.76
N TYR A 140 -6.35 -25.05 1.33
CA TYR A 140 -7.54 -24.50 1.99
C TYR A 140 -8.86 -25.10 1.47
N ALA A 141 -8.85 -25.99 0.48
CA ALA A 141 -10.07 -26.55 -0.12
C ALA A 141 -10.96 -27.29 0.91
N ASP A 142 -10.35 -28.02 1.84
CA ASP A 142 -11.04 -28.85 2.84
C ASP A 142 -11.01 -28.25 4.25
N HIS A 143 -10.75 -26.94 4.37
CA HIS A 143 -10.69 -26.29 5.68
C HIS A 143 -12.08 -26.16 6.29
N MET A 144 -12.23 -26.75 7.48
CA MET A 144 -13.45 -26.65 8.28
C MET A 144 -13.35 -25.50 9.28
N VAL A 145 -14.35 -24.63 9.30
CA VAL A 145 -14.49 -23.61 10.34
C VAL A 145 -15.13 -24.23 11.56
N ARG A 146 -14.48 -24.16 12.71
CA ARG A 146 -15.09 -24.56 13.98
C ARG A 146 -16.20 -23.55 14.34
N ILE A 147 -17.44 -23.99 14.23
CA ILE A 147 -18.58 -23.23 14.77
C ILE A 147 -18.65 -23.61 16.25
N SER A 148 -18.47 -22.65 17.17
CA SER A 148 -18.82 -22.84 18.56
C SER A 148 -20.34 -22.77 18.62
N ASP A 149 -20.99 -23.88 18.91
CA ASP A 149 -22.35 -23.89 19.41
C ASP A 149 -22.37 -23.08 20.71
N GLY A 150 -23.08 -21.93 20.70
CA GLY A 150 -23.08 -20.91 21.73
C GLY A 150 -23.38 -21.37 23.15
#